data_86020fce59fd9f83adb39b3b3a37c1fb
#
_entry.id   86020fce59fd9f83adb39b3b3a37c1fb
#
_cell.length_a   1.000
_cell.length_b   1.000
_cell.length_c   1.000
_cell.angle_alpha   90.00
_cell.angle_beta   90.00
_cell.angle_gamma   90.00
#
_symmetry.space_group_name_H-M   'P 1'
#
loop_
_entity.id
_entity.type
_entity.pdbx_description
1 polymer ?
#
loop_
_entity_poly.entity_id
_entity_poly.type
_entity_poly.pdbx_seq_one_letter_code
_entity_poly.pdbx_strand_id
1 'polypeptide(L)'
;NKIQKVLKIIDEFALGKILAIATVPGLILALFAGTIIDQVNRKWLLVSLDIFRMIVVFTFLIIIKIDSFQLIYIYPFVVLMGLGNSLFWPTAQAFVQEIVNKNEYFSANALLSASYQVGSILGAGIGGFIVHFFSPISALWINGFAYLISGIFIGIAPFKKSTKSAIRENIITSLNKGFSFLKGRKDVLFVGLTTILSDVAIWGSLSVLTISISKEIFNKGTWGYGLMDGFYGIGALLSTVIISWLVAKAGREKSLLIFYLLAASMCIIAPLLPTVYLASLAYFFMGLNNNSARIIIRTIFMENIPNMIMGRVQTIFGVYTRTMVLLSSLFAGWLVENHNILSGMIFSSFHYILAFIGIITLKYISDTKQNVLSIKISDA
;
A
#
# COMPACT_ATOMS: atom_id res chain seq x y z
N ASN A 1 26.66 18.35 15.37
CA ASN A 1 25.37 17.78 15.69
C ASN A 1 25.51 16.25 15.73
N LYS A 2 25.27 15.62 16.94
CA LYS A 2 25.56 14.19 17.19
C LYS A 2 24.81 13.27 16.20
N ILE A 3 23.57 13.61 15.84
CA ILE A 3 22.75 12.85 14.90
C ILE A 3 23.32 12.90 13.48
N GLN A 4 23.82 14.05 13.03
CA GLN A 4 24.47 14.16 11.71
C GLN A 4 25.77 13.33 11.63
N LYS A 5 26.48 13.16 12.74
CA LYS A 5 27.64 12.27 12.79
C LYS A 5 27.25 10.80 12.67
N VAL A 6 26.13 10.39 13.30
CA VAL A 6 25.61 9.01 13.22
C VAL A 6 25.01 8.73 11.83
N LEU A 7 24.29 9.67 11.22
CA LEU A 7 23.78 9.54 9.86
C LEU A 7 24.88 9.39 8.80
N LYS A 8 26.09 9.93 9.05
CA LYS A 8 27.28 9.71 8.22
C LYS A 8 27.92 8.32 8.40
N ILE A 9 27.61 7.62 9.48
CA ILE A 9 28.16 6.29 9.80
C ILE A 9 27.21 5.17 9.30
N ILE A 10 25.96 5.51 8.94
CA ILE A 10 25.02 4.55 8.36
C ILE A 10 25.45 4.31 6.91
N ASP A 11 26.21 3.24 6.72
CA ASP A 11 26.49 2.71 5.40
C ASP A 11 25.21 2.09 4.78
N GLU A 12 25.26 1.80 3.50
CA GLU A 12 24.11 1.21 2.76
C GLU A 12 23.67 -0.12 3.37
N PHE A 13 24.60 -0.87 3.98
CA PHE A 13 24.34 -2.13 4.65
C PHE A 13 23.59 -1.95 5.99
N ALA A 14 23.94 -0.92 6.79
CA ALA A 14 23.20 -0.58 8.01
C ALA A 14 21.78 -0.11 7.69
N LEU A 15 21.58 0.66 6.62
CA LEU A 15 20.25 1.06 6.15
C LEU A 15 19.42 -0.16 5.73
N GLY A 16 20.02 -1.08 4.98
CA GLY A 16 19.37 -2.34 4.58
C GLY A 16 18.93 -3.18 5.80
N LYS A 17 19.78 -3.29 6.83
CA LYS A 17 19.43 -3.96 8.10
C LYS A 17 18.27 -3.28 8.81
N ILE A 18 18.27 -1.96 8.90
CA ILE A 18 17.18 -1.19 9.54
C ILE A 18 15.86 -1.45 8.81
N LEU A 19 15.84 -1.42 7.48
CA LEU A 19 14.65 -1.69 6.67
C LEU A 19 14.17 -3.14 6.81
N ALA A 20 15.08 -4.12 6.83
CA ALA A 20 14.74 -5.52 7.05
C ALA A 20 14.14 -5.74 8.45
N ILE A 21 14.74 -5.19 9.49
CA ILE A 21 14.28 -5.26 10.87
C ILE A 21 12.92 -4.56 11.04
N ALA A 22 12.66 -3.47 10.30
CA ALA A 22 11.37 -2.81 10.29
C ALA A 22 10.25 -3.69 9.69
N THR A 23 10.59 -4.48 8.67
CA THR A 23 9.61 -5.20 7.85
C THR A 23 9.24 -6.57 8.44
N VAL A 24 10.22 -7.31 8.97
CA VAL A 24 10.04 -8.69 9.44
C VAL A 24 9.00 -8.82 10.56
N PRO A 25 9.01 -8.00 11.65
CA PRO A 25 7.99 -8.10 12.70
C PRO A 25 6.60 -7.77 12.17
N GLY A 26 6.50 -6.80 11.26
CA GLY A 26 5.27 -6.46 10.57
C GLY A 26 4.73 -7.60 9.71
N LEU A 27 5.60 -8.39 9.08
CA LEU A 27 5.22 -9.58 8.32
C LEU A 27 4.68 -10.69 9.24
N ILE A 28 5.35 -10.94 10.35
CA ILE A 28 4.90 -11.91 11.36
C ILE A 28 3.55 -11.50 11.93
N LEU A 29 3.40 -10.24 12.35
CA LEU A 29 2.15 -9.73 12.90
C LEU A 29 1.01 -9.73 11.87
N ALA A 30 1.32 -9.58 10.59
CA ALA A 30 0.33 -9.65 9.53
C ALA A 30 -0.41 -10.99 9.49
N LEU A 31 0.23 -12.10 9.87
CA LEU A 31 -0.42 -13.42 9.96
C LEU A 31 -1.55 -13.44 11.01
N PHE A 32 -1.44 -12.61 12.04
CA PHE A 32 -2.39 -12.50 13.13
C PHE A 32 -3.37 -11.34 12.97
N ALA A 33 -3.05 -10.39 12.08
CA ALA A 33 -3.77 -9.14 11.92
C ALA A 33 -5.26 -9.35 11.64
N GLY A 34 -5.61 -10.27 10.75
CA GLY A 34 -7.01 -10.55 10.41
C GLY A 34 -7.85 -10.99 11.59
N THR A 35 -7.31 -11.90 12.41
CA THR A 35 -8.00 -12.38 13.62
C THR A 35 -8.18 -11.26 14.63
N ILE A 36 -7.14 -10.45 14.84
CA ILE A 36 -7.21 -9.30 15.76
C ILE A 36 -8.28 -8.30 15.25
N ILE A 37 -8.25 -7.92 13.97
CA ILE A 37 -9.17 -6.93 13.38
C ILE A 37 -10.63 -7.39 13.44
N ASP A 38 -10.88 -8.68 13.28
CA ASP A 38 -12.24 -9.21 13.27
C ASP A 38 -12.82 -9.48 14.68
N GLN A 39 -11.95 -9.60 15.69
CA GLN A 39 -12.35 -9.88 17.07
C GLN A 39 -12.48 -8.64 17.97
N VAL A 40 -11.96 -7.50 17.55
CA VAL A 40 -11.97 -6.26 18.34
C VAL A 40 -12.80 -5.17 17.68
N ASN A 41 -13.16 -4.17 18.46
CA ASN A 41 -13.76 -2.95 17.92
C ASN A 41 -12.71 -2.18 17.10
N ARG A 42 -12.92 -2.11 15.80
CA ARG A 42 -11.97 -1.53 14.82
C ARG A 42 -11.65 -0.07 15.09
N LYS A 43 -12.66 0.72 15.51
CA LYS A 43 -12.47 2.12 15.91
C LYS A 43 -11.46 2.23 17.05
N TRP A 44 -11.69 1.50 18.14
CA TRP A 44 -10.81 1.55 19.30
C TRP A 44 -9.44 0.90 19.04
N LEU A 45 -9.36 -0.09 18.14
CA LEU A 45 -8.09 -0.62 17.69
C LEU A 45 -7.27 0.45 16.96
N LEU A 46 -7.87 1.23 16.04
CA LEU A 46 -7.19 2.33 15.35
C LEU A 46 -6.70 3.39 16.34
N VAL A 47 -7.54 3.80 17.29
CA VAL A 47 -7.14 4.75 18.35
C VAL A 47 -5.98 4.20 19.18
N SER A 48 -6.04 2.93 19.57
CA SER A 48 -4.96 2.27 20.35
C SER A 48 -3.65 2.21 19.57
N LEU A 49 -3.71 1.96 18.26
CA LEU A 49 -2.53 1.93 17.40
C LEU A 49 -1.90 3.33 17.23
N ASP A 50 -2.71 4.38 17.15
CA ASP A 50 -2.21 5.75 17.11
C ASP A 50 -1.57 6.16 18.45
N ILE A 51 -2.22 5.85 19.58
CA ILE A 51 -1.66 6.08 20.91
C ILE A 51 -0.35 5.29 21.10
N PHE A 52 -0.33 4.03 20.68
CA PHE A 52 0.87 3.20 20.75
C PHE A 52 2.04 3.83 19.97
N ARG A 53 1.81 4.24 18.69
CA ARG A 53 2.85 4.88 17.88
C ARG A 53 3.29 6.22 18.46
N MET A 54 2.37 7.01 18.99
CA MET A 54 2.68 8.24 19.73
C MET A 54 3.62 7.97 20.92
N ILE A 55 3.28 6.99 21.76
CA ILE A 55 4.10 6.61 22.91
C ILE A 55 5.50 6.17 22.46
N VAL A 56 5.60 5.35 21.42
CA VAL A 56 6.88 4.88 20.87
C VAL A 56 7.75 6.08 20.42
N VAL A 57 7.16 7.04 19.69
CA VAL A 57 7.89 8.23 19.24
C VAL A 57 8.35 9.09 20.41
N PHE A 58 7.49 9.38 21.38
CA PHE A 58 7.86 10.21 22.53
C PHE A 58 8.86 9.51 23.45
N THR A 59 8.74 8.21 23.66
CA THR A 59 9.75 7.42 24.40
C THR A 59 11.11 7.49 23.71
N PHE A 60 11.15 7.35 22.40
CA PHE A 60 12.39 7.47 21.62
C PHE A 60 13.03 8.86 21.75
N LEU A 61 12.20 9.93 21.70
CA LEU A 61 12.65 11.30 21.91
C LEU A 61 13.22 11.53 23.32
N ILE A 62 12.61 10.93 24.35
CA ILE A 62 13.11 11.00 25.73
C ILE A 62 14.48 10.30 25.85
N ILE A 63 14.59 9.09 25.27
CA ILE A 63 15.87 8.33 25.29
C ILE A 63 16.98 9.16 24.62
N ILE A 64 16.74 9.74 23.47
CA ILE A 64 17.73 10.59 22.76
C ILE A 64 18.15 11.80 23.60
N LYS A 65 17.25 12.32 24.43
CA LYS A 65 17.53 13.50 25.27
C LYS A 65 18.35 13.14 26.52
N ILE A 66 18.07 11.99 27.12
CA ILE A 66 18.70 11.57 28.40
C ILE A 66 20.08 10.97 28.17
N ASP A 67 20.25 10.16 27.13
CA ASP A 67 21.48 9.42 26.87
C ASP A 67 22.17 9.91 25.58
N SER A 68 23.47 9.57 25.44
CA SER A 68 24.15 9.76 24.15
C SER A 68 23.52 8.80 23.12
N PHE A 69 22.94 9.37 22.07
CA PHE A 69 22.30 8.62 21.00
C PHE A 69 23.23 7.55 20.42
N GLN A 70 22.79 6.31 20.48
CA GLN A 70 23.46 5.15 19.87
C GLN A 70 22.56 4.57 18.78
N LEU A 71 23.18 4.04 17.70
CA LEU A 71 22.47 3.43 16.58
C LEU A 71 21.56 2.27 17.02
N ILE A 72 21.94 1.57 18.10
CA ILE A 72 21.18 0.44 18.63
C ILE A 72 19.75 0.83 19.03
N TYR A 73 19.49 2.07 19.45
CA TYR A 73 18.15 2.52 19.83
C TYR A 73 17.18 2.68 18.66
N ILE A 74 17.70 2.77 17.42
CA ILE A 74 16.86 2.83 16.22
C ILE A 74 16.16 1.48 16.00
N TYR A 75 16.80 0.36 16.28
CA TYR A 75 16.22 -0.96 15.99
C TYR A 75 14.89 -1.22 16.72
N PRO A 76 14.79 -1.10 18.06
CA PRO A 76 13.53 -1.28 18.75
C PRO A 76 12.48 -0.24 18.33
N PHE A 77 12.88 1.01 18.09
CA PHE A 77 12.00 2.04 17.58
C PHE A 77 11.35 1.64 16.26
N VAL A 78 12.12 1.20 15.29
CA VAL A 78 11.66 0.83 13.95
C VAL A 78 10.80 -0.44 13.99
N VAL A 79 11.16 -1.43 14.83
CA VAL A 79 10.34 -2.63 15.09
C VAL A 79 8.95 -2.25 15.59
N LEU A 80 8.88 -1.45 16.65
CA LEU A 80 7.62 -1.05 17.27
C LEU A 80 6.75 -0.21 16.32
N MET A 81 7.35 0.71 15.57
CA MET A 81 6.65 1.47 14.54
C MET A 81 6.12 0.57 13.42
N GLY A 82 6.93 -0.42 12.98
CA GLY A 82 6.53 -1.41 11.98
C GLY A 82 5.35 -2.26 12.43
N LEU A 83 5.32 -2.70 13.69
CA LEU A 83 4.18 -3.41 14.29
C LEU A 83 2.90 -2.56 14.26
N GLY A 84 2.97 -1.30 14.70
CA GLY A 84 1.84 -0.38 14.67
C GLY A 84 1.29 -0.16 13.25
N ASN A 85 2.19 0.06 12.28
CA ASN A 85 1.81 0.30 10.88
C ASN A 85 1.21 -0.94 10.20
N SER A 86 1.66 -2.15 10.56
CA SER A 86 1.20 -3.39 9.92
C SER A 86 -0.29 -3.69 10.18
N LEU A 87 -0.82 -3.25 11.32
CA LEU A 87 -2.24 -3.42 11.69
C LEU A 87 -3.11 -2.23 11.25
N PHE A 88 -2.54 -1.02 11.16
CA PHE A 88 -3.34 0.20 10.95
C PHE A 88 -4.11 0.18 9.63
N TRP A 89 -3.44 -0.06 8.51
CA TRP A 89 -4.08 0.01 7.18
C TRP A 89 -5.14 -1.06 6.94
N PRO A 90 -4.93 -2.35 7.25
CA PRO A 90 -5.99 -3.36 7.16
C PRO A 90 -7.19 -3.02 8.05
N THR A 91 -6.92 -2.51 9.27
CA THR A 91 -7.98 -2.08 10.20
C THR A 91 -8.76 -0.90 9.64
N ALA A 92 -8.08 0.11 9.08
CA ALA A 92 -8.72 1.29 8.50
C ALA A 92 -9.63 0.91 7.33
N GLN A 93 -9.20 0.03 6.44
CA GLN A 93 -10.03 -0.47 5.33
C GLN A 93 -11.26 -1.23 5.83
N ALA A 94 -11.09 -2.10 6.83
CA ALA A 94 -12.20 -2.85 7.42
C ALA A 94 -13.16 -1.93 8.21
N PHE A 95 -12.62 -0.87 8.83
CA PHE A 95 -13.42 0.13 9.54
C PHE A 95 -14.23 1.00 8.57
N VAL A 96 -13.65 1.45 7.48
CA VAL A 96 -14.37 2.20 6.43
C VAL A 96 -15.54 1.37 5.89
N GLN A 97 -15.33 0.08 5.59
CA GLN A 97 -16.41 -0.82 5.17
C GLN A 97 -17.54 -0.93 6.22
N GLU A 98 -17.24 -0.73 7.51
CA GLU A 98 -18.21 -0.84 8.60
C GLU A 98 -19.03 0.43 8.79
N ILE A 99 -18.48 1.62 8.50
CA ILE A 99 -19.11 2.91 8.78
C ILE A 99 -19.86 3.53 7.61
N VAL A 100 -19.62 3.08 6.37
CA VAL A 100 -20.27 3.60 5.16
C VAL A 100 -21.25 2.61 4.55
N ASN A 101 -22.26 3.11 3.81
CA ASN A 101 -23.19 2.28 3.08
C ASN A 101 -22.53 1.66 1.83
N LYS A 102 -23.10 0.56 1.31
CA LYS A 102 -22.54 -0.14 0.15
C LYS A 102 -22.42 0.75 -1.10
N ASN A 103 -23.39 1.63 -1.33
CA ASN A 103 -23.38 2.58 -2.45
C ASN A 103 -22.30 3.68 -2.31
N GLU A 104 -21.74 3.84 -1.12
CA GLU A 104 -20.70 4.84 -0.82
C GLU A 104 -19.27 4.23 -0.83
N TYR A 105 -19.11 2.90 -0.96
CA TYR A 105 -17.79 2.24 -0.89
C TYR A 105 -16.79 2.82 -1.89
N PHE A 106 -17.22 3.15 -3.10
CA PHE A 106 -16.35 3.72 -4.12
C PHE A 106 -15.81 5.10 -3.70
N SER A 107 -16.70 5.99 -3.28
CA SER A 107 -16.33 7.35 -2.82
C SER A 107 -15.48 7.30 -1.55
N ALA A 108 -15.80 6.41 -0.61
CA ALA A 108 -15.03 6.21 0.62
C ALA A 108 -13.61 5.71 0.32
N ASN A 109 -13.43 4.78 -0.61
CA ASN A 109 -12.11 4.33 -1.04
C ASN A 109 -11.32 5.41 -1.78
N ALA A 110 -11.98 6.22 -2.60
CA ALA A 110 -11.37 7.36 -3.27
C ALA A 110 -10.87 8.39 -2.24
N LEU A 111 -11.70 8.71 -1.23
CA LEU A 111 -11.32 9.62 -0.15
C LEU A 111 -10.18 9.07 0.72
N LEU A 112 -10.22 7.77 1.07
CA LEU A 112 -9.14 7.12 1.82
C LEU A 112 -7.82 7.17 1.04
N SER A 113 -7.88 6.94 -0.26
CA SER A 113 -6.73 7.04 -1.14
C SER A 113 -6.22 8.48 -1.28
N ALA A 114 -7.11 9.46 -1.42
CA ALA A 114 -6.76 10.88 -1.45
C ALA A 114 -6.04 11.29 -0.16
N SER A 115 -6.58 10.90 1.00
CA SER A 115 -5.97 11.19 2.30
C SER A 115 -4.56 10.61 2.42
N TYR A 116 -4.34 9.39 1.91
CA TYR A 116 -3.02 8.78 1.87
C TYR A 116 -2.05 9.58 0.97
N GLN A 117 -2.46 9.95 -0.25
CA GLN A 117 -1.60 10.66 -1.19
C GLN A 117 -1.27 12.08 -0.69
N VAL A 118 -2.27 12.81 -0.20
CA VAL A 118 -2.06 14.14 0.41
C VAL A 118 -1.11 14.04 1.60
N GLY A 119 -1.35 13.07 2.49
CA GLY A 119 -0.48 12.83 3.65
C GLY A 119 0.95 12.47 3.26
N SER A 120 1.13 11.67 2.20
CA SER A 120 2.45 11.29 1.68
C SER A 120 3.20 12.50 1.08
N ILE A 121 2.55 13.28 0.23
CA ILE A 121 3.15 14.45 -0.43
C ILE A 121 3.49 15.54 0.61
N LEU A 122 2.53 15.89 1.47
CA LEU A 122 2.75 16.89 2.52
C LEU A 122 3.77 16.41 3.55
N GLY A 123 3.72 15.12 3.92
CA GLY A 123 4.66 14.51 4.85
C GLY A 123 6.10 14.54 4.32
N ALA A 124 6.32 14.20 3.07
CA ALA A 124 7.64 14.27 2.45
C ALA A 124 8.13 15.73 2.30
N GLY A 125 7.27 16.62 1.79
CA GLY A 125 7.62 18.04 1.56
C GLY A 125 7.85 18.80 2.86
N ILE A 126 6.88 18.80 3.76
CA ILE A 126 6.95 19.50 5.05
C ILE A 126 7.99 18.82 5.95
N GLY A 127 8.06 17.49 5.95
CA GLY A 127 9.05 16.74 6.73
C GLY A 127 10.47 17.07 6.29
N GLY A 128 10.75 17.10 5.00
CA GLY A 128 12.05 17.51 4.45
C GLY A 128 12.42 18.95 4.83
N PHE A 129 11.47 19.89 4.74
CA PHE A 129 11.64 21.27 5.18
C PHE A 129 11.98 21.37 6.67
N ILE A 130 11.23 20.66 7.52
CA ILE A 130 11.45 20.67 8.97
C ILE A 130 12.82 20.09 9.33
N VAL A 131 13.20 18.97 8.71
CA VAL A 131 14.51 18.36 8.94
C VAL A 131 15.65 19.28 8.50
N HIS A 132 15.49 19.97 7.37
CA HIS A 132 16.51 20.86 6.83
C HIS A 132 16.70 22.14 7.66
N PHE A 133 15.61 22.83 8.00
CA PHE A 133 15.66 24.14 8.66
C PHE A 133 15.68 24.07 10.19
N PHE A 134 15.16 22.99 10.77
CA PHE A 134 15.13 22.82 12.23
C PHE A 134 15.99 21.62 12.67
N SER A 135 15.43 20.40 12.66
CA SER A 135 16.18 19.19 12.99
C SER A 135 15.32 17.93 12.73
N PRO A 136 15.96 16.74 12.62
CA PRO A 136 15.23 15.46 12.65
C PRO A 136 14.41 15.26 13.93
N ILE A 137 14.87 15.80 15.07
CA ILE A 137 14.14 15.73 16.36
C ILE A 137 12.83 16.51 16.27
N SER A 138 12.83 17.69 15.67
CA SER A 138 11.61 18.50 15.47
C SER A 138 10.58 17.76 14.61
N ALA A 139 11.02 17.06 13.56
CA ALA A 139 10.16 16.25 12.73
C ALA A 139 9.52 15.09 13.51
N LEU A 140 10.25 14.45 14.41
CA LEU A 140 9.73 13.40 15.30
C LEU A 140 8.69 13.94 16.30
N TRP A 141 8.90 15.14 16.88
CA TRP A 141 7.91 15.78 17.73
C TRP A 141 6.59 16.00 16.98
N ILE A 142 6.64 16.56 15.78
CA ILE A 142 5.46 16.78 14.94
C ILE A 142 4.78 15.45 14.60
N ASN A 143 5.55 14.42 14.28
CA ASN A 143 5.01 13.10 13.99
C ASN A 143 4.28 12.49 15.21
N GLY A 144 4.83 12.62 16.41
CA GLY A 144 4.17 12.18 17.66
C GLY A 144 2.85 12.89 17.91
N PHE A 145 2.80 14.22 17.73
CA PHE A 145 1.56 14.98 17.83
C PHE A 145 0.56 14.67 16.72
N ALA A 146 1.02 14.36 15.50
CA ALA A 146 0.15 13.94 14.42
C ALA A 146 -0.59 12.62 14.76
N TYR A 147 0.07 11.65 15.41
CA TYR A 147 -0.60 10.45 15.92
C TYR A 147 -1.63 10.76 17.01
N LEU A 148 -1.32 11.68 17.93
CA LEU A 148 -2.28 12.12 18.94
C LEU A 148 -3.54 12.72 18.29
N ILE A 149 -3.36 13.64 17.36
CA ILE A 149 -4.46 14.30 16.63
C ILE A 149 -5.28 13.28 15.86
N SER A 150 -4.63 12.35 15.14
CA SER A 150 -5.30 11.27 14.43
C SER A 150 -6.14 10.42 15.36
N GLY A 151 -5.58 9.96 16.49
CA GLY A 151 -6.30 9.19 17.50
C GLY A 151 -7.52 9.90 18.07
N ILE A 152 -7.40 11.22 18.31
CA ILE A 152 -8.52 12.06 18.76
C ILE A 152 -9.62 12.12 17.69
N PHE A 153 -9.29 12.42 16.43
CA PHE A 153 -10.27 12.48 15.35
C PHE A 153 -10.99 11.15 15.12
N ILE A 154 -10.27 10.04 15.15
CA ILE A 154 -10.87 8.70 15.07
C ILE A 154 -11.77 8.45 16.30
N GLY A 155 -11.32 8.88 17.50
CA GLY A 155 -12.03 8.69 18.75
C GLY A 155 -13.36 9.44 18.82
N ILE A 156 -13.44 10.65 18.27
CA ILE A 156 -14.69 11.46 18.24
C ILE A 156 -15.59 11.12 17.05
N ALA A 157 -15.09 10.40 16.02
CA ALA A 157 -15.88 10.04 14.85
C ALA A 157 -17.16 9.28 15.27
N PRO A 158 -18.34 9.64 14.73
CA PRO A 158 -19.57 8.94 15.06
C PRO A 158 -19.48 7.48 14.62
N PHE A 159 -19.86 6.57 15.53
CA PHE A 159 -19.80 5.14 15.29
C PHE A 159 -21.00 4.44 15.93
N LYS A 160 -21.82 3.79 15.12
CA LYS A 160 -22.84 2.87 15.62
C LYS A 160 -22.16 1.60 16.05
N LYS A 161 -22.21 1.27 17.34
CA LYS A 161 -21.65 0.05 17.89
C LYS A 161 -22.20 -1.15 17.12
N SER A 162 -21.33 -1.85 16.39
CA SER A 162 -21.70 -3.14 15.82
C SER A 162 -22.03 -4.11 16.95
N THR A 163 -23.22 -4.68 16.95
CA THR A 163 -23.69 -5.68 17.95
C THR A 163 -23.03 -7.04 17.75
N LYS A 164 -21.98 -7.12 16.93
CA LYS A 164 -21.30 -8.39 16.66
C LYS A 164 -20.53 -8.83 17.91
N SER A 165 -21.05 -9.85 18.57
CA SER A 165 -20.32 -10.64 19.56
C SER A 165 -19.10 -11.24 18.87
N ALA A 166 -17.91 -10.78 19.26
CA ALA A 166 -16.66 -11.35 18.79
C ALA A 166 -16.51 -12.74 19.44
N ILE A 167 -16.84 -13.79 18.72
CA ILE A 167 -16.50 -15.15 19.11
C ILE A 167 -14.97 -15.22 19.07
N ARG A 168 -14.33 -15.38 20.23
CA ARG A 168 -12.87 -15.58 20.31
C ARG A 168 -12.54 -16.92 19.65
N GLU A 169 -12.07 -16.85 18.44
CA GLU A 169 -11.61 -18.02 17.68
C GLU A 169 -10.09 -18.14 17.74
N ASN A 170 -9.62 -19.40 17.69
CA ASN A 170 -8.19 -19.65 17.51
C ASN A 170 -7.73 -19.08 16.14
N ILE A 171 -6.53 -18.54 16.10
CA ILE A 171 -5.92 -17.90 14.93
C ILE A 171 -5.90 -18.85 13.72
N ILE A 172 -5.52 -20.10 13.92
CA ILE A 172 -5.49 -21.11 12.85
C ILE A 172 -6.89 -21.34 12.27
N THR A 173 -7.89 -21.49 13.13
CA THR A 173 -9.30 -21.63 12.72
C THR A 173 -9.78 -20.38 11.96
N SER A 174 -9.39 -19.21 12.43
CA SER A 174 -9.71 -17.93 11.80
C SER A 174 -9.12 -17.81 10.39
N LEU A 175 -7.83 -18.12 10.22
CA LEU A 175 -7.17 -18.14 8.91
C LEU A 175 -7.79 -19.18 7.98
N ASN A 176 -8.08 -20.38 8.49
CA ASN A 176 -8.73 -21.44 7.70
C ASN A 176 -10.11 -21.01 7.18
N LYS A 177 -10.87 -20.23 7.94
CA LYS A 177 -12.15 -19.64 7.45
C LYS A 177 -11.92 -18.65 6.32
N GLY A 178 -10.87 -17.80 6.40
CA GLY A 178 -10.49 -16.92 5.31
C GLY A 178 -10.10 -17.69 4.03
N PHE A 179 -9.26 -18.72 4.17
CA PHE A 179 -8.89 -19.60 3.05
C PHE A 179 -10.09 -20.37 2.49
N SER A 180 -10.96 -20.90 3.35
CA SER A 180 -12.18 -21.62 2.94
C SER A 180 -13.11 -20.69 2.15
N PHE A 181 -13.28 -19.44 2.60
CA PHE A 181 -14.04 -18.44 1.86
C PHE A 181 -13.44 -18.19 0.47
N LEU A 182 -12.13 -17.94 0.38
CA LEU A 182 -11.44 -17.70 -0.88
C LEU A 182 -11.49 -18.93 -1.81
N LYS A 183 -11.40 -20.14 -1.26
CA LYS A 183 -11.55 -21.39 -2.03
C LYS A 183 -12.96 -21.53 -2.60
N GLY A 184 -13.98 -21.09 -1.88
CA GLY A 184 -15.39 -21.06 -2.34
C GLY A 184 -15.68 -19.90 -3.30
N ARG A 185 -14.92 -18.80 -3.22
CA ARG A 185 -15.06 -17.60 -4.06
C ARG A 185 -13.81 -17.41 -4.93
N LYS A 186 -13.65 -18.32 -5.88
CA LYS A 186 -12.50 -18.33 -6.80
C LYS A 186 -12.38 -17.03 -7.61
N ASP A 187 -13.48 -16.35 -7.87
CA ASP A 187 -13.54 -15.02 -8.47
C ASP A 187 -12.78 -13.98 -7.61
N VAL A 188 -13.08 -13.89 -6.31
CA VAL A 188 -12.41 -12.98 -5.37
C VAL A 188 -10.93 -13.34 -5.20
N LEU A 189 -10.63 -14.66 -5.07
CA LEU A 189 -9.25 -15.14 -4.97
C LEU A 189 -8.44 -14.74 -6.20
N PHE A 190 -8.96 -14.98 -7.38
CA PHE A 190 -8.25 -14.72 -8.63
C PHE A 190 -8.04 -13.22 -8.87
N VAL A 191 -9.08 -12.40 -8.64
CA VAL A 191 -8.94 -10.93 -8.66
C VAL A 191 -7.87 -10.49 -7.67
N GLY A 192 -7.90 -11.00 -6.43
CA GLY A 192 -6.91 -10.65 -5.42
C GLY A 192 -5.49 -11.00 -5.83
N LEU A 193 -5.26 -12.23 -6.29
CA LEU A 193 -3.91 -12.69 -6.66
C LEU A 193 -3.32 -11.92 -7.85
N THR A 194 -4.14 -11.56 -8.82
CA THR A 194 -3.68 -10.89 -10.05
C THR A 194 -3.57 -9.37 -9.89
N THR A 195 -4.56 -8.73 -9.28
CA THR A 195 -4.56 -7.26 -9.19
C THR A 195 -3.60 -6.71 -8.15
N ILE A 196 -3.29 -7.48 -7.10
CA ILE A 196 -2.25 -7.15 -6.11
C ILE A 196 -0.87 -7.01 -6.77
N LEU A 197 -0.63 -7.67 -7.91
CA LEU A 197 0.64 -7.56 -8.63
C LEU A 197 0.94 -6.11 -9.08
N SER A 198 -0.06 -5.29 -9.31
CA SER A 198 0.16 -3.86 -9.56
C SER A 198 0.76 -3.12 -8.37
N ASP A 199 0.38 -3.49 -7.15
CA ASP A 199 1.00 -2.98 -5.92
C ASP A 199 2.42 -3.55 -5.73
N VAL A 200 2.64 -4.80 -6.12
CA VAL A 200 3.98 -5.44 -6.13
C VAL A 200 4.93 -4.73 -7.10
N ALA A 201 4.46 -4.27 -8.25
CA ALA A 201 5.26 -3.47 -9.17
C ALA A 201 5.76 -2.18 -8.50
N ILE A 202 4.89 -1.44 -7.83
CA ILE A 202 5.22 -0.14 -7.22
C ILE A 202 6.14 -0.31 -6.01
N TRP A 203 5.71 -1.13 -5.04
CA TRP A 203 6.42 -1.27 -3.77
C TRP A 203 7.61 -2.25 -3.82
N GLY A 204 7.65 -3.11 -4.85
CA GLY A 204 8.73 -4.06 -5.09
C GLY A 204 9.72 -3.53 -6.13
N SER A 205 9.53 -3.87 -7.40
CA SER A 205 10.50 -3.57 -8.45
C SER A 205 10.75 -2.08 -8.66
N LEU A 206 9.72 -1.24 -8.77
CA LEU A 206 9.89 0.20 -9.05
C LEU A 206 10.54 0.95 -7.88
N SER A 207 10.41 0.49 -6.65
CA SER A 207 11.11 1.11 -5.51
C SER A 207 12.63 1.09 -5.66
N VAL A 208 13.17 0.05 -6.30
CA VAL A 208 14.60 -0.09 -6.63
C VAL A 208 14.92 0.60 -7.95
N LEU A 209 14.14 0.32 -8.99
CA LEU A 209 14.41 0.76 -10.36
C LEU A 209 14.36 2.28 -10.53
N THR A 210 13.49 2.98 -9.80
CA THR A 210 13.37 4.44 -9.90
C THR A 210 14.66 5.15 -9.51
N ILE A 211 15.36 4.66 -8.48
CA ILE A 211 16.67 5.19 -8.07
C ILE A 211 17.71 4.92 -9.15
N SER A 212 17.77 3.69 -9.68
CA SER A 212 18.70 3.30 -10.74
C SER A 212 18.50 4.11 -12.01
N ILE A 213 17.25 4.31 -12.46
CA ILE A 213 16.91 5.17 -13.61
C ILE A 213 17.41 6.59 -13.39
N SER A 214 17.14 7.18 -12.23
CA SER A 214 17.57 8.54 -11.92
C SER A 214 19.08 8.70 -11.90
N LYS A 215 19.79 7.71 -11.31
CA LYS A 215 21.25 7.76 -11.13
C LYS A 215 21.99 7.43 -12.43
N GLU A 216 21.61 6.35 -13.11
CA GLU A 216 22.40 5.76 -14.19
C GLU A 216 21.96 6.23 -15.59
N ILE A 217 20.66 6.48 -15.82
CA ILE A 217 20.17 6.96 -17.12
C ILE A 217 20.22 8.48 -17.17
N PHE A 218 19.65 9.16 -16.16
CA PHE A 218 19.52 10.61 -16.21
C PHE A 218 20.63 11.37 -15.49
N ASN A 219 21.52 10.70 -14.74
CA ASN A 219 22.61 11.30 -13.95
C ASN A 219 22.09 12.39 -12.98
N LYS A 220 20.91 12.17 -12.36
CA LYS A 220 20.23 13.14 -11.47
C LYS A 220 20.18 12.69 -10.00
N GLY A 221 20.61 11.45 -9.68
CA GLY A 221 20.69 10.93 -8.32
C GLY A 221 19.37 11.07 -7.54
N THR A 222 19.45 11.49 -6.27
CA THR A 222 18.29 11.63 -5.39
C THR A 222 17.29 12.70 -5.84
N TRP A 223 17.74 13.74 -6.53
CA TRP A 223 16.86 14.78 -7.05
C TRP A 223 15.92 14.25 -8.13
N GLY A 224 16.45 13.50 -9.10
CA GLY A 224 15.64 12.92 -10.17
C GLY A 224 14.69 11.84 -9.64
N TYR A 225 15.14 11.05 -8.63
CA TYR A 225 14.26 10.13 -7.90
C TYR A 225 13.07 10.88 -7.28
N GLY A 226 13.34 11.94 -6.50
CA GLY A 226 12.29 12.73 -5.85
C GLY A 226 11.33 13.39 -6.85
N LEU A 227 11.83 13.81 -8.02
CA LEU A 227 11.00 14.38 -9.07
C LEU A 227 10.04 13.31 -9.65
N MET A 228 10.53 12.13 -10.03
CA MET A 228 9.72 11.05 -10.57
C MET A 228 8.70 10.54 -9.56
N ASP A 229 9.10 10.31 -8.31
CA ASP A 229 8.21 9.86 -7.23
C ASP A 229 7.16 10.92 -6.87
N GLY A 230 7.54 12.20 -6.87
CA GLY A 230 6.64 13.33 -6.67
C GLY A 230 5.56 13.41 -7.76
N PHE A 231 5.95 13.28 -9.04
CA PHE A 231 4.99 13.24 -10.15
C PHE A 231 4.08 12.02 -10.09
N TYR A 232 4.59 10.85 -9.69
CA TYR A 232 3.77 9.68 -9.42
C TYR A 232 2.71 10.00 -8.34
N GLY A 233 3.11 10.62 -7.24
CA GLY A 233 2.20 11.03 -6.16
C GLY A 233 1.12 12.01 -6.63
N ILE A 234 1.47 13.00 -7.45
CA ILE A 234 0.52 13.96 -8.02
C ILE A 234 -0.48 13.24 -8.95
N GLY A 235 -0.01 12.33 -9.80
CA GLY A 235 -0.88 11.52 -10.64
C GLY A 235 -1.85 10.66 -9.82
N ALA A 236 -1.34 10.01 -8.77
CA ALA A 236 -2.14 9.23 -7.86
C ALA A 236 -3.18 10.07 -7.08
N LEU A 237 -2.84 11.30 -6.71
CA LEU A 237 -3.80 12.22 -6.09
C LEU A 237 -4.89 12.64 -7.09
N LEU A 238 -4.52 13.03 -8.30
CA LEU A 238 -5.47 13.45 -9.33
C LEU A 238 -6.45 12.31 -9.69
N SER A 239 -6.00 11.06 -9.66
CA SER A 239 -6.85 9.89 -9.91
C SER A 239 -8.05 9.85 -8.98
N THR A 240 -7.91 10.27 -7.72
CA THR A 240 -9.00 10.25 -6.73
C THR A 240 -10.17 11.17 -7.09
N VAL A 241 -9.88 12.21 -7.86
CA VAL A 241 -10.88 13.18 -8.32
C VAL A 241 -11.58 12.71 -9.58
N ILE A 242 -10.80 12.18 -10.55
CA ILE A 242 -11.32 11.88 -11.89
C ILE A 242 -11.89 10.45 -12.03
N ILE A 243 -11.54 9.55 -11.11
CA ILE A 243 -11.89 8.13 -11.24
C ILE A 243 -13.39 7.88 -11.33
N SER A 244 -14.21 8.60 -10.57
CA SER A 244 -15.65 8.45 -10.56
C SER A 244 -16.24 8.73 -11.96
N TRP A 245 -15.75 9.79 -12.61
CA TRP A 245 -16.16 10.15 -13.96
C TRP A 245 -15.72 9.13 -15.01
N LEU A 246 -14.46 8.66 -14.94
CA LEU A 246 -13.93 7.66 -15.85
C LEU A 246 -14.70 6.34 -15.76
N VAL A 247 -14.97 5.88 -14.55
CA VAL A 247 -15.71 4.64 -14.31
C VAL A 247 -17.19 4.76 -14.74
N ALA A 248 -17.83 5.91 -14.52
CA ALA A 248 -19.19 6.17 -14.97
C ALA A 248 -19.30 6.10 -16.50
N LYS A 249 -18.27 6.56 -17.22
CA LYS A 249 -18.26 6.59 -18.69
C LYS A 249 -17.89 5.24 -19.33
N ALA A 250 -16.88 4.55 -18.80
CA ALA A 250 -16.31 3.34 -19.42
C ALA A 250 -16.70 2.02 -18.69
N GLY A 251 -17.24 2.11 -17.47
CA GLY A 251 -17.43 0.97 -16.59
C GLY A 251 -16.14 0.54 -15.89
N ARG A 252 -16.25 -0.21 -14.78
CA ARG A 252 -15.13 -0.61 -13.92
C ARG A 252 -14.12 -1.50 -14.65
N GLU A 253 -14.64 -2.49 -15.39
CA GLU A 253 -13.84 -3.50 -16.06
C GLU A 253 -12.96 -2.91 -17.17
N LYS A 254 -13.58 -2.17 -18.11
CA LYS A 254 -12.83 -1.51 -19.19
C LYS A 254 -11.82 -0.50 -18.64
N SER A 255 -12.19 0.22 -17.58
CA SER A 255 -11.28 1.15 -16.91
C SER A 255 -10.04 0.44 -16.34
N LEU A 256 -10.23 -0.71 -15.65
CA LEU A 256 -9.11 -1.51 -15.13
C LEU A 256 -8.18 -1.98 -16.25
N LEU A 257 -8.72 -2.49 -17.36
CA LEU A 257 -7.92 -2.94 -18.50
C LEU A 257 -7.07 -1.80 -19.08
N ILE A 258 -7.69 -0.62 -19.27
CA ILE A 258 -6.97 0.57 -19.77
C ILE A 258 -5.89 0.99 -18.78
N PHE A 259 -6.20 1.05 -17.48
CA PHE A 259 -5.23 1.49 -16.47
C PHE A 259 -4.02 0.56 -16.37
N TYR A 260 -4.22 -0.74 -16.37
CA TYR A 260 -3.10 -1.68 -16.32
C TYR A 260 -2.26 -1.64 -17.60
N LEU A 261 -2.88 -1.54 -18.77
CA LEU A 261 -2.15 -1.43 -20.04
C LEU A 261 -1.33 -0.14 -20.10
N LEU A 262 -1.91 1.00 -19.72
CA LEU A 262 -1.20 2.28 -19.69
C LEU A 262 -0.07 2.27 -18.66
N ALA A 263 -0.29 1.74 -17.47
CA ALA A 263 0.76 1.62 -16.47
C ALA A 263 1.91 0.73 -16.95
N ALA A 264 1.61 -0.42 -17.55
CA ALA A 264 2.60 -1.29 -18.17
C ALA A 264 3.42 -0.59 -19.25
N SER A 265 2.75 0.15 -20.14
CA SER A 265 3.41 0.90 -21.22
C SER A 265 4.33 1.99 -20.66
N MET A 266 3.88 2.73 -19.63
CA MET A 266 4.68 3.81 -19.02
C MET A 266 5.93 3.26 -18.31
N CYS A 267 5.87 2.04 -17.73
CA CYS A 267 7.07 1.38 -17.20
C CYS A 267 8.15 1.19 -18.27
N ILE A 268 7.79 0.76 -19.48
CA ILE A 268 8.74 0.52 -20.56
C ILE A 268 9.22 1.85 -21.17
N ILE A 269 8.33 2.84 -21.30
CA ILE A 269 8.60 4.12 -21.95
C ILE A 269 9.49 5.00 -21.06
N ALA A 270 9.30 5.02 -19.74
CA ALA A 270 9.98 5.94 -18.84
C ALA A 270 11.52 5.95 -18.99
N PRO A 271 12.25 4.81 -19.01
CA PRO A 271 13.70 4.79 -19.16
C PRO A 271 14.19 5.15 -20.57
N LEU A 272 13.31 5.14 -21.58
CA LEU A 272 13.64 5.45 -22.98
C LEU A 272 13.49 6.95 -23.30
N LEU A 273 12.91 7.71 -22.40
CA LEU A 273 12.69 9.15 -22.61
C LEU A 273 13.99 9.95 -22.50
N PRO A 274 14.14 11.04 -23.25
CA PRO A 274 15.42 11.76 -23.35
C PRO A 274 15.74 12.58 -22.10
N THR A 275 14.78 12.87 -21.24
CA THR A 275 14.98 13.72 -20.07
C THR A 275 14.23 13.19 -18.83
N VAL A 276 14.76 13.49 -17.64
CA VAL A 276 14.10 13.15 -16.37
C VAL A 276 12.72 13.79 -16.23
N TYR A 277 12.49 14.96 -16.84
CA TYR A 277 11.18 15.64 -16.80
C TYR A 277 10.11 14.85 -17.57
N LEU A 278 10.45 14.35 -18.76
CA LEU A 278 9.54 13.50 -19.53
C LEU A 278 9.33 12.15 -18.86
N ALA A 279 10.38 11.56 -18.26
CA ALA A 279 10.26 10.36 -17.46
C ALA A 279 9.34 10.60 -16.24
N SER A 280 9.44 11.76 -15.59
CA SER A 280 8.53 12.14 -14.50
C SER A 280 7.08 12.24 -14.96
N LEU A 281 6.83 12.72 -16.19
CA LEU A 281 5.49 12.71 -16.76
C LEU A 281 4.97 11.27 -16.99
N ALA A 282 5.83 10.32 -17.40
CA ALA A 282 5.44 8.91 -17.46
C ALA A 282 5.10 8.36 -16.07
N TYR A 283 5.87 8.71 -15.04
CA TYR A 283 5.56 8.35 -13.65
C TYR A 283 4.25 8.97 -13.15
N PHE A 284 3.92 10.20 -13.55
CA PHE A 284 2.60 10.79 -13.28
C PHE A 284 1.47 9.91 -13.82
N PHE A 285 1.55 9.46 -15.07
CA PHE A 285 0.55 8.56 -15.65
C PHE A 285 0.56 7.19 -14.97
N MET A 286 1.71 6.66 -14.57
CA MET A 286 1.77 5.42 -13.78
C MET A 286 1.01 5.59 -12.44
N GLY A 287 1.24 6.69 -11.72
CA GLY A 287 0.56 7.00 -10.48
C GLY A 287 -0.96 7.14 -10.64
N LEU A 288 -1.38 7.87 -11.66
CA LEU A 288 -2.78 8.07 -12.00
C LEU A 288 -3.48 6.73 -12.28
N ASN A 289 -2.89 5.90 -13.15
CA ASN A 289 -3.50 4.64 -13.55
C ASN A 289 -3.47 3.60 -12.41
N ASN A 290 -2.35 3.46 -11.71
CA ASN A 290 -2.22 2.48 -10.64
C ASN A 290 -3.17 2.78 -9.47
N ASN A 291 -3.25 4.04 -9.03
CA ASN A 291 -4.13 4.40 -7.93
C ASN A 291 -5.61 4.32 -8.32
N SER A 292 -5.96 4.65 -9.58
CA SER A 292 -7.30 4.43 -10.13
C SER A 292 -7.70 2.95 -10.06
N ALA A 293 -6.84 2.04 -10.51
CA ALA A 293 -7.07 0.60 -10.42
C ALA A 293 -7.24 0.15 -8.97
N ARG A 294 -6.39 0.64 -8.06
CA ARG A 294 -6.44 0.33 -6.62
C ARG A 294 -7.79 0.72 -5.99
N ILE A 295 -8.34 1.90 -6.32
CA ILE A 295 -9.65 2.34 -5.80
C ILE A 295 -10.75 1.38 -6.25
N ILE A 296 -10.78 0.99 -7.53
CA ILE A 296 -11.77 0.05 -8.06
C ILE A 296 -11.66 -1.32 -7.37
N ILE A 297 -10.45 -1.88 -7.27
CA ILE A 297 -10.22 -3.21 -6.68
C ILE A 297 -10.61 -3.24 -5.20
N ARG A 298 -10.24 -2.22 -4.43
CA ARG A 298 -10.66 -2.11 -3.02
C ARG A 298 -12.18 -2.04 -2.89
N THR A 299 -12.86 -1.33 -3.79
CA THR A 299 -14.31 -1.28 -3.83
C THR A 299 -14.90 -2.65 -4.14
N ILE A 300 -14.39 -3.38 -5.14
CA ILE A 300 -14.78 -4.74 -5.45
C ILE A 300 -14.62 -5.66 -4.23
N PHE A 301 -13.53 -5.55 -3.50
CA PHE A 301 -13.34 -6.33 -2.27
C PHE A 301 -14.38 -6.00 -1.20
N MET A 302 -14.67 -4.71 -0.97
CA MET A 302 -15.69 -4.31 0.01
C MET A 302 -17.09 -4.79 -0.35
N GLU A 303 -17.42 -4.84 -1.64
CA GLU A 303 -18.72 -5.34 -2.12
C GLU A 303 -18.86 -6.86 -2.03
N ASN A 304 -17.76 -7.60 -2.24
CA ASN A 304 -17.77 -9.05 -2.39
C ASN A 304 -17.31 -9.83 -1.15
N ILE A 305 -16.58 -9.21 -0.24
CA ILE A 305 -16.10 -9.84 0.98
C ILE A 305 -16.96 -9.39 2.16
N PRO A 306 -17.63 -10.32 2.86
CA PRO A 306 -18.40 -9.99 4.05
C PRO A 306 -17.54 -9.31 5.10
N ASN A 307 -18.08 -8.25 5.73
CA ASN A 307 -17.35 -7.48 6.73
C ASN A 307 -16.80 -8.34 7.90
N MET A 308 -17.50 -9.43 8.25
CA MET A 308 -17.10 -10.35 9.34
C MET A 308 -15.78 -11.08 9.08
N ILE A 309 -15.39 -11.24 7.82
CA ILE A 309 -14.17 -11.98 7.43
C ILE A 309 -13.19 -11.11 6.64
N MET A 310 -13.51 -9.82 6.50
CA MET A 310 -12.69 -8.86 5.74
C MET A 310 -11.25 -8.84 6.26
N GLY A 311 -11.06 -8.77 7.57
CA GLY A 311 -9.72 -8.78 8.17
C GLY A 311 -8.91 -10.04 7.83
N ARG A 312 -9.55 -11.22 7.85
CA ARG A 312 -8.91 -12.51 7.53
C ARG A 312 -8.46 -12.57 6.06
N VAL A 313 -9.32 -12.14 5.15
CA VAL A 313 -9.01 -12.10 3.72
C VAL A 313 -7.92 -11.07 3.44
N GLN A 314 -7.99 -9.89 4.04
CA GLN A 314 -6.95 -8.85 3.94
C GLN A 314 -5.59 -9.32 4.49
N THR A 315 -5.59 -10.14 5.55
CA THR A 315 -4.36 -10.77 6.05
C THR A 315 -3.73 -11.69 5.02
N ILE A 316 -4.53 -12.60 4.42
CA ILE A 316 -4.02 -13.54 3.40
C ILE A 316 -3.42 -12.78 2.22
N PHE A 317 -4.13 -11.79 1.69
CA PHE A 317 -3.63 -10.96 0.60
C PHE A 317 -2.44 -10.08 1.03
N GLY A 318 -2.43 -9.59 2.27
CA GLY A 318 -1.34 -8.79 2.81
C GLY A 318 -0.03 -9.58 2.94
N VAL A 319 -0.09 -10.85 3.36
CA VAL A 319 1.08 -11.74 3.38
C VAL A 319 1.56 -12.02 1.96
N TYR A 320 0.65 -12.35 1.05
CA TYR A 320 0.97 -12.54 -0.36
C TYR A 320 1.67 -11.31 -0.95
N THR A 321 1.09 -10.12 -0.78
CA THR A 321 1.66 -8.86 -1.29
C THR A 321 3.08 -8.64 -0.76
N ARG A 322 3.30 -8.75 0.55
CA ARG A 322 4.63 -8.50 1.16
C ARG A 322 5.68 -9.50 0.67
N THR A 323 5.31 -10.77 0.55
CA THR A 323 6.19 -11.81 0.01
C THR A 323 6.56 -11.49 -1.44
N MET A 324 5.57 -11.15 -2.27
CA MET A 324 5.80 -10.81 -3.68
C MET A 324 6.60 -9.51 -3.84
N VAL A 325 6.37 -8.50 -3.00
CA VAL A 325 7.15 -7.25 -2.96
C VAL A 325 8.62 -7.54 -2.70
N LEU A 326 8.93 -8.37 -1.69
CA LEU A 326 10.30 -8.75 -1.37
C LEU A 326 10.96 -9.48 -2.56
N LEU A 327 10.30 -10.49 -3.10
CA LEU A 327 10.83 -11.25 -4.25
C LEU A 327 11.00 -10.36 -5.48
N SER A 328 10.04 -9.48 -5.75
CA SER A 328 10.09 -8.56 -6.89
C SER A 328 11.21 -7.53 -6.77
N SER A 329 11.45 -6.97 -5.57
CA SER A 329 12.55 -6.02 -5.36
C SER A 329 13.92 -6.67 -5.52
N LEU A 330 14.10 -7.87 -4.96
CA LEU A 330 15.35 -8.63 -5.09
C LEU A 330 15.63 -9.01 -6.54
N PHE A 331 14.62 -9.51 -7.25
CA PHE A 331 14.78 -9.89 -8.64
C PHE A 331 15.00 -8.70 -9.57
N ALA A 332 14.34 -7.56 -9.31
CA ALA A 332 14.58 -6.33 -10.04
C ALA A 332 16.01 -5.82 -9.84
N GLY A 333 16.53 -5.85 -8.60
CA GLY A 333 17.92 -5.51 -8.31
C GLY A 333 18.90 -6.42 -9.04
N TRP A 334 18.68 -7.74 -9.00
CA TRP A 334 19.48 -8.71 -9.73
C TRP A 334 19.48 -8.48 -11.24
N LEU A 335 18.32 -8.12 -11.84
CA LEU A 335 18.22 -7.79 -13.26
C LEU A 335 19.04 -6.55 -13.64
N VAL A 336 19.06 -5.53 -12.78
CA VAL A 336 19.87 -4.32 -13.03
C VAL A 336 21.36 -4.66 -12.99
N GLU A 337 21.80 -5.41 -11.98
CA GLU A 337 23.21 -5.77 -11.81
C GLU A 337 23.75 -6.68 -12.92
N ASN A 338 22.96 -7.66 -13.37
CA ASN A 338 23.42 -8.69 -14.32
C ASN A 338 23.04 -8.43 -15.78
N HIS A 339 22.10 -7.52 -16.04
CA HIS A 339 21.67 -7.18 -17.38
C HIS A 339 21.66 -5.66 -17.58
N ASN A 340 20.50 -5.00 -17.38
CA ASN A 340 20.34 -3.55 -17.50
C ASN A 340 19.02 -3.09 -16.86
N ILE A 341 18.89 -1.76 -16.71
CA ILE A 341 17.69 -1.15 -16.13
C ILE A 341 16.43 -1.43 -16.95
N LEU A 342 16.52 -1.46 -18.28
CA LEU A 342 15.38 -1.74 -19.15
C LEU A 342 14.80 -3.13 -18.89
N SER A 343 15.63 -4.15 -18.66
CA SER A 343 15.19 -5.50 -18.28
C SER A 343 14.39 -5.50 -16.97
N GLY A 344 14.85 -4.72 -15.99
CA GLY A 344 14.13 -4.52 -14.74
C GLY A 344 12.76 -3.82 -14.96
N MET A 345 12.71 -2.83 -15.84
CA MET A 345 11.46 -2.11 -16.15
C MET A 345 10.47 -2.97 -16.94
N ILE A 346 10.95 -3.81 -17.86
CA ILE A 346 10.14 -4.84 -18.54
C ILE A 346 9.56 -5.81 -17.51
N PHE A 347 10.39 -6.28 -16.57
CA PHE A 347 9.92 -7.13 -15.48
C PHE A 347 8.85 -6.42 -14.61
N SER A 348 9.03 -5.15 -14.29
CA SER A 348 8.01 -4.38 -13.57
C SER A 348 6.71 -4.24 -14.38
N SER A 349 6.81 -3.99 -15.69
CA SER A 349 5.67 -3.96 -16.62
C SER A 349 4.90 -5.29 -16.64
N PHE A 350 5.60 -6.41 -16.54
CA PHE A 350 5.00 -7.75 -16.53
C PHE A 350 4.00 -7.94 -15.39
N HIS A 351 4.19 -7.33 -14.23
CA HIS A 351 3.22 -7.38 -13.13
C HIS A 351 1.87 -6.74 -13.54
N TYR A 352 1.90 -5.61 -14.25
CA TYR A 352 0.69 -4.96 -14.75
C TYR A 352 0.02 -5.78 -15.87
N ILE A 353 0.82 -6.43 -16.73
CA ILE A 353 0.30 -7.32 -17.78
C ILE A 353 -0.38 -8.54 -17.16
N LEU A 354 0.17 -9.12 -16.11
CA LEU A 354 -0.48 -10.21 -15.37
C LEU A 354 -1.80 -9.76 -14.72
N ALA A 355 -1.83 -8.54 -14.16
CA ALA A 355 -3.08 -7.98 -13.62
C ALA A 355 -4.13 -7.76 -14.74
N PHE A 356 -3.71 -7.26 -15.90
CA PHE A 356 -4.55 -7.09 -17.08
C PHE A 356 -5.14 -8.43 -17.56
N ILE A 357 -4.30 -9.47 -17.71
CA ILE A 357 -4.72 -10.83 -18.08
C ILE A 357 -5.71 -11.38 -17.05
N GLY A 358 -5.46 -11.12 -15.75
CA GLY A 358 -6.36 -11.52 -14.68
C GLY A 358 -7.77 -10.97 -14.84
N ILE A 359 -7.92 -9.71 -15.21
CA ILE A 359 -9.25 -9.11 -15.44
C ILE A 359 -9.94 -9.72 -16.67
N ILE A 360 -9.21 -9.95 -17.77
CA ILE A 360 -9.77 -10.60 -18.97
C ILE A 360 -10.28 -12.01 -18.65
N THR A 361 -9.47 -12.79 -17.92
CA THR A 361 -9.84 -14.17 -17.56
C THR A 361 -11.08 -14.19 -16.67
N LEU A 362 -11.18 -13.25 -15.74
CA LEU A 362 -12.36 -13.12 -14.88
C LEU A 362 -13.63 -12.85 -15.70
N LYS A 363 -13.54 -11.95 -16.66
CA LYS A 363 -14.65 -11.65 -17.58
C LYS A 363 -15.11 -12.89 -18.33
N TYR A 364 -14.18 -13.59 -18.94
CA TYR A 364 -14.49 -14.82 -19.68
C TYR A 364 -15.21 -15.86 -18.80
N ILE A 365 -14.75 -16.05 -17.55
CA ILE A 365 -15.41 -16.97 -16.61
C ILE A 365 -16.82 -16.50 -16.23
N SER A 366 -17.04 -15.20 -16.06
CA SER A 366 -18.33 -14.60 -15.72
C SER A 366 -19.33 -14.77 -16.86
N ASP A 367 -18.92 -14.42 -18.08
CA ASP A 367 -19.76 -14.50 -19.28
C ASP A 367 -20.15 -15.96 -19.58
N THR A 368 -19.22 -16.90 -19.40
CA THR A 368 -19.50 -18.34 -19.58
C THR A 368 -20.53 -18.84 -18.58
N LYS A 369 -20.47 -18.41 -17.30
CA LYS A 369 -21.47 -18.79 -16.29
C LYS A 369 -22.86 -18.23 -16.59
N GLN A 370 -22.96 -16.98 -17.06
CA GLN A 370 -24.25 -16.41 -17.46
C GLN A 370 -24.86 -17.13 -18.67
N ASN A 371 -24.04 -17.47 -19.66
CA ASN A 371 -24.49 -18.24 -20.82
C ASN A 371 -24.99 -19.65 -20.45
N VAL A 372 -24.29 -20.34 -19.53
CA VAL A 372 -24.69 -21.67 -19.04
C VAL A 372 -26.03 -21.61 -18.24
N LEU A 373 -26.21 -20.51 -17.46
CA LEU A 373 -27.45 -20.29 -16.72
C LEU A 373 -28.65 -19.94 -17.68
N SER A 374 -28.41 -19.17 -18.73
CA SER A 374 -29.41 -18.83 -19.71
C SER A 374 -29.86 -20.05 -20.53
N ILE A 375 -28.93 -20.94 -20.87
CA ILE A 375 -29.28 -22.20 -21.60
C ILE A 375 -30.12 -23.13 -20.70
N LYS A 376 -29.80 -23.23 -19.38
CA LYS A 376 -30.61 -24.06 -18.46
C LYS A 376 -32.01 -23.52 -18.19
N ILE A 377 -32.25 -22.24 -18.38
CA ILE A 377 -33.60 -21.62 -18.23
C ILE A 377 -34.43 -21.78 -19.54
N SER A 378 -33.77 -21.94 -20.70
CA SER A 378 -34.46 -22.18 -21.98
C SER A 378 -34.90 -23.64 -22.16
N ASP A 379 -34.29 -24.57 -21.40
CA ASP A 379 -34.59 -26.02 -21.47
C ASP A 379 -35.53 -26.51 -20.34
N ALA A 380 -36.03 -25.58 -19.50
CA ALA A 380 -37.01 -25.84 -18.43
C ALA A 380 -38.34 -25.11 -18.70
#